data_fdbb117dd44f96868d9879f13ea8092f
#
_entry.id   fdbb117dd44f96868d9879f13ea8092f
#
_cell.length_a   1.000
_cell.length_b   1.000
_cell.length_c   1.000
_cell.angle_alpha   90.00
_cell.angle_beta   90.00
_cell.angle_gamma   90.00
#
_symmetry.space_group_name_H-M   'P 1'
#
loop_
_entity.id
_entity.type
_entity.pdbx_description
1 polymer ?
#
loop_
_entity_poly.entity_id
_entity_poly.type
_entity_poly.pdbx_seq_one_letter_code
_entity_poly.pdbx_strand_id
1 'polypeptide(L)'
;MELFRGLRDEAVMWTLGTRNPVSGTGSTKPDSPVEHSGKTTSAGRKFKRLKFLRRNSKSNNNITAPDVHNTSSVITAPLEEVLTFEQNLERNRLSTAGQQLIEREEHLYGQISEEVVQSTTEREKEEKEQLTRDHKALLSHIDLAVKCSLSPDEDSLEALKSAVKAILQEEEQDRRWLNQGGKQPAWRPSECRRHHNTVLQSLVEERMENAELPPEESNKLRSSLQREVCGKGRRLQEDLLRVVKDVKGCYPEDMDICNLYGKMYHQAFSAGMRKIEEYGLGMEDCSYLLHWVNVAYPEILQNPELTKVINPETLGKLLTEELTTPLENQCLTHKETEVQTLINKVLKVEEQAWMDGFVPELRDDCYFSPLAIDVIQFINAAVKSVETVLGDTSKVQIIVCLLKDFLNSYKKFQEKVLKGSNNRNSRTVIMANLACVEQFRDYIVNKADIFPVDVKECCLSIVADMKNIGYTSLTSPIHKDLKVLLTYTTHLSLILSLSKVM
;
A
#
# COMPACT_ATOMS: atom_id res chain seq x y z
N MET A 1 13.90 -29.12 23.70
CA MET A 1 14.40 -27.75 23.40
C MET A 1 14.45 -27.45 21.88
N GLU A 2 14.90 -28.39 21.04
CA GLU A 2 14.92 -28.17 19.58
C GLU A 2 13.52 -28.02 18.95
N LEU A 3 12.53 -28.77 19.43
CA LEU A 3 11.13 -28.65 18.94
C LEU A 3 10.50 -27.26 19.19
N PHE A 4 10.82 -26.62 20.32
CA PHE A 4 10.37 -25.26 20.63
C PHE A 4 11.11 -24.19 19.81
N ARG A 5 12.36 -24.45 19.42
CA ARG A 5 13.09 -23.57 18.50
C ARG A 5 12.44 -23.56 17.10
N GLY A 6 12.10 -24.72 16.57
CA GLY A 6 11.42 -24.83 15.28
C GLY A 6 10.08 -24.12 15.24
N LEU A 7 9.27 -24.17 16.32
CA LEU A 7 8.00 -23.47 16.42
C LEU A 7 8.16 -21.94 16.51
N ARG A 8 9.23 -21.46 17.16
CA ARG A 8 9.56 -20.02 17.21
C ARG A 8 10.04 -19.51 15.85
N ASP A 9 10.81 -20.29 15.12
CA ASP A 9 11.32 -19.93 13.81
C ASP A 9 10.19 -19.83 12.77
N GLU A 10 9.17 -20.69 12.84
CA GLU A 10 7.94 -20.55 12.03
C GLU A 10 7.19 -19.24 12.33
N ALA A 11 6.99 -18.86 13.58
CA ALA A 11 6.31 -17.63 13.96
C ALA A 11 7.09 -16.36 13.57
N VAL A 12 8.42 -16.38 13.64
CA VAL A 12 9.30 -15.24 13.27
C VAL A 12 9.34 -15.04 11.76
N MET A 13 9.28 -16.13 10.96
CA MET A 13 9.25 -16.02 9.49
C MET A 13 8.04 -15.23 8.97
N TRP A 14 6.89 -15.35 9.63
CA TRP A 14 5.67 -14.61 9.26
C TRP A 14 5.72 -13.11 9.60
N THR A 15 6.48 -12.73 10.65
CA THR A 15 6.62 -11.31 11.05
C THR A 15 7.66 -10.55 10.21
N LEU A 16 8.59 -11.24 9.55
CA LEU A 16 9.63 -10.62 8.71
C LEU A 16 9.16 -10.29 7.27
N GLY A 17 8.03 -10.88 6.83
CA GLY A 17 7.46 -10.65 5.50
C GLY A 17 6.79 -9.28 5.32
N THR A 18 6.55 -8.51 6.39
CA THR A 18 5.78 -7.26 6.36
C THR A 18 6.58 -5.99 6.65
N ARG A 19 7.92 -6.03 6.62
CA ARG A 19 8.72 -4.80 6.75
C ARG A 19 8.85 -4.08 5.42
N ASN A 20 8.06 -3.03 5.22
CA ASN A 20 8.34 -1.98 4.24
C ASN A 20 9.63 -1.25 4.65
N PRO A 21 10.56 -0.99 3.73
CA PRO A 21 11.72 -0.16 4.04
C PRO A 21 11.30 1.32 4.09
N VAL A 22 11.22 1.87 5.29
CA VAL A 22 11.21 3.32 5.52
C VAL A 22 12.58 3.86 5.13
N SER A 23 12.58 4.90 4.32
CA SER A 23 13.72 5.68 3.85
C SER A 23 14.67 6.10 4.98
N GLY A 24 15.93 5.70 4.88
CA GLY A 24 17.03 6.19 5.68
C GLY A 24 18.19 6.62 4.79
N THR A 25 18.41 7.91 4.69
CA THR A 25 19.60 8.56 4.09
C THR A 25 20.86 8.26 4.90
N GLY A 26 21.93 7.85 4.23
CA GLY A 26 23.25 7.72 4.86
C GLY A 26 24.34 7.28 3.91
N SER A 27 25.10 8.26 3.44
CA SER A 27 26.33 8.20 2.64
C SER A 27 27.42 7.29 3.23
N THR A 28 28.11 6.51 2.40
CA THR A 28 29.60 6.47 2.22
C THR A 28 30.00 5.39 1.20
N LYS A 29 30.85 5.79 0.25
CA LYS A 29 31.68 4.96 -0.65
C LYS A 29 33.02 4.63 0.05
N PRO A 30 34.00 3.86 -0.53
CA PRO A 30 34.09 3.15 -1.80
C PRO A 30 34.71 1.72 -1.72
N ASP A 31 34.74 0.95 -2.78
CA ASP A 31 35.88 0.43 -3.53
C ASP A 31 35.49 -0.77 -4.42
N SER A 32 35.96 -0.69 -5.68
CA SER A 32 35.92 -1.73 -6.72
C SER A 32 37.25 -2.53 -6.70
N PRO A 33 37.56 -3.51 -7.62
CA PRO A 33 36.80 -4.21 -8.66
C PRO A 33 37.06 -5.74 -8.70
N VAL A 34 36.39 -6.51 -9.55
CA VAL A 34 37.01 -7.55 -10.44
C VAL A 34 35.92 -8.16 -11.38
N GLU A 35 36.29 -8.22 -12.66
CA GLU A 35 35.58 -8.81 -13.80
C GLU A 35 35.34 -10.32 -13.67
N HIS A 36 34.24 -10.84 -14.26
CA HIS A 36 34.33 -11.98 -15.20
C HIS A 36 33.07 -12.10 -16.08
N SER A 37 33.36 -12.34 -17.35
CA SER A 37 32.51 -12.51 -18.52
C SER A 37 31.57 -13.73 -18.46
N GLY A 38 30.39 -13.59 -19.09
CA GLY A 38 29.53 -14.73 -19.44
C GLY A 38 28.39 -14.29 -20.35
N LYS A 39 28.52 -14.54 -21.65
CA LYS A 39 27.52 -14.31 -22.70
C LYS A 39 26.36 -15.28 -22.55
N THR A 40 25.11 -14.77 -22.59
CA THR A 40 24.00 -15.50 -23.20
C THR A 40 22.99 -14.51 -23.82
N THR A 41 22.63 -14.80 -25.04
CA THR A 41 21.76 -14.08 -25.95
C THR A 41 20.29 -14.21 -25.56
N SER A 42 19.58 -13.09 -25.49
CA SER A 42 18.11 -13.04 -25.54
C SER A 42 17.65 -11.86 -26.38
N ALA A 43 16.76 -12.15 -27.34
CA ALA A 43 16.27 -11.24 -28.35
C ALA A 43 15.29 -10.21 -27.74
N GLY A 44 15.76 -8.98 -27.56
CA GLY A 44 14.93 -7.85 -27.16
C GLY A 44 14.44 -7.07 -28.38
N ARG A 45 13.15 -6.88 -28.52
CA ARG A 45 12.52 -5.98 -29.49
C ARG A 45 12.99 -4.54 -29.25
N LYS A 46 13.71 -4.00 -30.20
CA LYS A 46 14.22 -2.63 -30.19
C LYS A 46 13.09 -1.65 -30.49
N PHE A 47 12.66 -0.88 -29.51
CA PHE A 47 11.97 0.37 -29.75
C PHE A 47 12.95 1.38 -30.34
N LYS A 48 12.61 1.92 -31.51
CA LYS A 48 13.40 2.97 -32.19
C LYS A 48 13.24 4.28 -31.41
N ARG A 49 14.27 4.65 -30.69
CA ARG A 49 14.46 5.99 -30.14
C ARG A 49 14.69 6.97 -31.29
N LEU A 50 13.71 7.83 -31.56
CA LEU A 50 13.87 8.96 -32.48
C LEU A 50 14.89 9.92 -31.87
N LYS A 51 16.11 9.92 -32.42
CA LYS A 51 17.13 10.93 -32.13
C LYS A 51 16.76 12.23 -32.84
N PHE A 52 16.43 13.27 -32.07
CA PHE A 52 16.40 14.62 -32.59
C PHE A 52 17.82 15.03 -33.01
N LEU A 53 18.00 15.27 -34.29
CA LEU A 53 19.25 15.76 -34.87
C LEU A 53 19.44 17.24 -34.52
N ARG A 54 20.35 17.49 -33.61
CA ARG A 54 20.89 18.84 -33.35
C ARG A 54 21.80 19.22 -34.50
N ARG A 55 21.31 20.04 -35.41
CA ARG A 55 22.13 20.63 -36.49
C ARG A 55 22.88 21.84 -35.93
N ASN A 56 24.13 21.65 -35.52
CA ASN A 56 25.07 22.73 -35.27
C ASN A 56 25.60 23.25 -36.63
N SER A 57 25.18 24.41 -37.05
CA SER A 57 25.89 25.18 -38.10
C SER A 57 26.98 26.01 -37.45
N LYS A 58 28.22 25.55 -37.57
CA LYS A 58 29.42 26.40 -37.39
C LYS A 58 29.60 27.24 -38.64
N SER A 59 29.48 28.55 -38.51
CA SER A 59 30.07 29.48 -39.47
C SER A 59 31.25 30.20 -38.82
N ASN A 60 32.46 29.89 -39.29
CA ASN A 60 33.66 30.70 -39.05
C ASN A 60 33.64 31.89 -40.00
N ASN A 61 33.85 33.07 -39.51
CA ASN A 61 34.63 34.07 -40.22
C ASN A 61 35.25 35.08 -39.25
N ASN A 62 36.57 35.03 -39.15
CA ASN A 62 37.44 36.12 -38.71
C ASN A 62 37.40 37.25 -39.74
N ILE A 63 37.41 38.50 -39.31
CA ILE A 63 38.25 39.58 -39.83
C ILE A 63 38.08 40.83 -38.96
N THR A 64 39.20 41.28 -38.39
CA THR A 64 39.70 42.60 -37.91
C THR A 64 38.79 43.83 -37.91
N ALA A 65 38.89 44.56 -36.76
CA ALA A 65 38.48 45.96 -36.56
C ALA A 65 39.34 46.94 -37.40
N PRO A 66 38.93 48.22 -37.65
CA PRO A 66 39.00 49.24 -36.62
C PRO A 66 37.91 50.35 -36.62
N ASP A 67 37.79 50.97 -35.44
CA ASP A 67 37.55 52.38 -35.06
C ASP A 67 36.34 53.22 -35.53
N VAL A 68 35.61 53.67 -34.50
CA VAL A 68 35.08 55.03 -34.20
C VAL A 68 34.04 55.64 -35.13
N HIS A 69 32.82 55.75 -34.66
CA HIS A 69 32.12 57.01 -34.31
C HIS A 69 30.69 56.80 -33.86
N ASN A 70 30.37 57.43 -32.76
CA ASN A 70 29.15 57.78 -32.10
C ASN A 70 27.94 58.05 -33.01
N THR A 71 26.85 57.31 -32.88
CA THR A 71 25.48 57.83 -33.13
C THR A 71 24.43 56.94 -32.40
N SER A 72 23.55 57.62 -31.76
CA SER A 72 22.32 57.21 -31.08
C SER A 72 21.69 55.90 -31.56
N SER A 73 21.79 54.83 -30.76
CA SER A 73 21.08 53.58 -31.05
C SER A 73 19.64 53.64 -30.59
N VAL A 74 18.74 53.79 -31.52
CA VAL A 74 17.34 53.36 -31.40
C VAL A 74 17.40 51.86 -31.13
N ILE A 75 16.98 51.42 -29.95
CA ILE A 75 16.77 50.02 -29.62
C ILE A 75 15.59 49.54 -30.46
N THR A 76 15.84 49.01 -31.65
CA THR A 76 14.89 48.15 -32.35
C THR A 76 14.81 46.82 -31.59
N ALA A 77 13.69 46.57 -30.93
CA ALA A 77 13.34 45.26 -30.45
C ALA A 77 13.48 44.27 -31.63
N PRO A 78 14.00 43.04 -31.37
CA PRO A 78 14.09 42.04 -32.43
C PRO A 78 12.69 41.80 -32.98
N LEU A 79 12.50 41.95 -34.30
CA LEU A 79 11.32 41.52 -35.01
C LEU A 79 11.14 40.03 -34.69
N GLU A 80 10.14 39.67 -33.85
CA GLU A 80 9.77 38.30 -33.67
C GLU A 80 9.41 37.71 -35.03
N GLU A 81 10.20 36.75 -35.49
CA GLU A 81 9.99 36.01 -36.72
C GLU A 81 8.61 35.32 -36.63
N VAL A 82 7.64 35.76 -37.44
CA VAL A 82 6.30 35.17 -37.46
C VAL A 82 6.42 33.74 -38.03
N LEU A 83 6.34 32.75 -37.16
CA LEU A 83 6.43 31.35 -37.52
C LEU A 83 5.16 30.87 -38.22
N THR A 84 5.31 29.95 -39.19
CA THR A 84 4.17 29.31 -39.84
C THR A 84 3.48 28.34 -38.88
N PHE A 85 2.28 27.87 -39.23
CA PHE A 85 1.54 26.89 -38.49
C PHE A 85 2.37 25.60 -38.20
N GLU A 86 2.99 25.05 -39.25
CA GLU A 86 3.83 23.85 -39.18
C GLU A 86 5.05 24.08 -38.28
N GLN A 87 5.72 25.22 -38.38
CA GLN A 87 6.85 25.57 -37.53
C GLN A 87 6.43 25.70 -36.04
N ASN A 88 5.24 26.20 -35.78
CA ASN A 88 4.68 26.27 -34.42
C ASN A 88 4.40 24.86 -33.86
N LEU A 89 3.84 23.96 -34.69
CA LEU A 89 3.65 22.55 -34.29
C LEU A 89 4.99 21.86 -33.98
N GLU A 90 5.99 21.98 -34.86
CA GLU A 90 7.31 21.38 -34.66
C GLU A 90 8.03 21.88 -33.40
N ARG A 91 7.77 23.11 -32.99
CA ARG A 91 8.33 23.74 -31.77
C ARG A 91 7.45 23.58 -30.55
N ASN A 92 6.40 22.77 -30.59
CA ASN A 92 5.40 22.58 -29.53
C ASN A 92 4.74 23.88 -29.05
N ARG A 93 4.66 24.90 -29.91
CA ARG A 93 3.93 26.14 -29.65
C ARG A 93 2.43 25.99 -30.01
N LEU A 94 1.78 25.00 -29.39
CA LEU A 94 0.44 24.53 -29.78
C LEU A 94 -0.63 25.59 -29.59
N SER A 95 -0.52 26.41 -28.55
CA SER A 95 -1.45 27.55 -28.37
C SER A 95 -1.34 28.61 -29.48
N THR A 96 -0.14 28.86 -30.02
CA THR A 96 0.05 29.79 -31.13
C THR A 96 -0.47 29.19 -32.44
N ALA A 97 -0.21 27.90 -32.66
CA ALA A 97 -0.77 27.18 -33.80
C ALA A 97 -2.31 27.14 -33.76
N GLY A 98 -2.90 26.88 -32.59
CA GLY A 98 -4.36 26.91 -32.38
C GLY A 98 -4.95 28.27 -32.69
N GLN A 99 -4.31 29.35 -32.23
CA GLN A 99 -4.76 30.70 -32.52
C GLN A 99 -4.75 31.02 -34.04
N GLN A 100 -3.70 30.58 -34.75
CA GLN A 100 -3.64 30.75 -36.20
C GLN A 100 -4.75 29.99 -36.95
N LEU A 101 -5.15 28.81 -36.43
CA LEU A 101 -6.27 28.04 -36.99
C LEU A 101 -7.61 28.74 -36.74
N ILE A 102 -7.82 29.25 -35.52
CA ILE A 102 -9.03 29.98 -35.15
C ILE A 102 -9.19 31.21 -36.03
N GLU A 103 -8.14 32.00 -36.26
CA GLU A 103 -8.18 33.16 -37.12
C GLU A 103 -8.53 32.78 -38.57
N ARG A 104 -7.99 31.70 -39.10
CA ARG A 104 -8.31 31.17 -40.47
C ARG A 104 -9.76 30.66 -40.51
N GLU A 105 -10.21 30.00 -39.47
CA GLU A 105 -11.60 29.54 -39.34
C GLU A 105 -12.59 30.68 -39.34
N GLU A 106 -12.37 31.72 -38.53
CA GLU A 106 -13.20 32.92 -38.49
C GLU A 106 -13.24 33.68 -39.85
N HIS A 107 -12.10 33.70 -40.53
CA HIS A 107 -12.07 34.30 -41.87
C HIS A 107 -12.87 33.48 -42.91
N LEU A 108 -12.77 32.17 -42.91
CA LEU A 108 -13.41 31.28 -43.91
C LEU A 108 -14.90 31.05 -43.65
N TYR A 109 -15.36 31.13 -42.42
CA TYR A 109 -16.72 30.80 -42.03
C TYR A 109 -17.49 31.99 -41.43
N GLY A 110 -16.79 33.04 -40.92
CA GLY A 110 -17.39 34.21 -40.30
C GLY A 110 -17.89 35.31 -41.28
N GLN A 111 -17.50 35.29 -42.57
CA GLN A 111 -17.84 36.33 -43.56
C GLN A 111 -19.11 36.01 -44.38
N ILE A 112 -20.00 35.15 -43.95
CA ILE A 112 -21.20 34.85 -44.70
C ILE A 112 -22.26 35.90 -44.42
N SER A 113 -22.20 37.05 -45.11
CA SER A 113 -23.35 37.91 -45.34
C SER A 113 -24.34 37.19 -46.25
N GLU A 114 -25.64 37.30 -45.96
CA GLU A 114 -26.76 36.59 -46.61
C GLU A 114 -26.90 36.81 -48.15
N GLU A 115 -26.04 37.59 -48.80
CA GLU A 115 -26.26 38.05 -50.18
C GLU A 115 -25.47 37.36 -51.29
N VAL A 116 -24.54 36.40 -50.99
CA VAL A 116 -23.78 35.73 -52.09
C VAL A 116 -23.90 34.24 -51.99
N VAL A 117 -25.06 33.70 -52.30
CA VAL A 117 -25.24 32.32 -52.70
C VAL A 117 -24.87 32.18 -54.19
N GLN A 118 -23.61 32.32 -54.58
CA GLN A 118 -23.15 31.85 -55.88
C GLN A 118 -21.71 31.37 -55.81
N SER A 119 -21.57 30.04 -56.04
CA SER A 119 -20.33 29.30 -56.33
C SER A 119 -19.20 29.46 -55.30
N THR A 120 -19.16 28.62 -54.29
CA THR A 120 -17.93 28.31 -53.56
C THR A 120 -16.84 28.06 -54.57
N THR A 121 -15.80 28.90 -54.65
CA THR A 121 -14.67 28.70 -55.55
C THR A 121 -13.94 27.43 -55.15
N GLU A 122 -13.40 26.65 -56.10
CA GLU A 122 -12.59 25.45 -55.81
C GLU A 122 -11.51 25.80 -54.81
N ARG A 123 -10.98 27.00 -54.82
CA ARG A 123 -9.98 27.50 -53.88
C ARG A 123 -10.50 27.53 -52.44
N GLU A 124 -11.72 28.01 -52.20
CA GLU A 124 -12.32 28.02 -50.84
C GLU A 124 -12.56 26.59 -50.33
N LYS A 125 -12.89 25.65 -51.21
CA LYS A 125 -13.02 24.26 -50.88
C LYS A 125 -11.68 23.63 -50.48
N GLU A 126 -10.62 23.89 -51.23
CA GLU A 126 -9.25 23.46 -50.91
C GLU A 126 -8.80 24.04 -49.58
N GLU A 127 -9.05 25.34 -49.32
CA GLU A 127 -8.73 26.00 -48.04
C GLU A 127 -9.48 25.41 -46.84
N LYS A 128 -10.75 25.05 -46.98
CA LYS A 128 -11.54 24.34 -45.95
C LYS A 128 -11.03 22.92 -45.68
N GLU A 129 -10.65 22.20 -46.72
CA GLU A 129 -10.04 20.88 -46.57
C GLU A 129 -8.66 20.94 -45.93
N GLN A 130 -7.84 21.98 -46.26
CA GLN A 130 -6.55 22.18 -45.62
C GLN A 130 -6.73 22.54 -44.13
N LEU A 131 -7.65 23.44 -43.80
CA LEU A 131 -7.94 23.79 -42.41
C LEU A 131 -8.39 22.56 -41.60
N THR A 132 -9.16 21.67 -42.20
CA THR A 132 -9.57 20.41 -41.56
C THR A 132 -8.36 19.48 -41.27
N ARG A 133 -7.38 19.40 -42.21
CA ARG A 133 -6.16 18.63 -42.04
C ARG A 133 -5.30 19.24 -40.92
N ASP A 134 -5.15 20.55 -40.92
CA ASP A 134 -4.37 21.30 -39.94
C ASP A 134 -4.95 21.17 -38.53
N HIS A 135 -6.26 21.24 -38.39
CA HIS A 135 -6.93 21.00 -37.11
C HIS A 135 -6.68 19.59 -36.56
N LYS A 136 -6.73 18.55 -37.41
CA LYS A 136 -6.37 17.18 -37.01
C LYS A 136 -4.90 17.06 -36.62
N ALA A 137 -3.98 17.78 -37.32
CA ALA A 137 -2.59 17.81 -36.96
C ALA A 137 -2.36 18.47 -35.60
N LEU A 138 -3.04 19.58 -35.30
CA LEU A 138 -3.00 20.23 -33.97
C LEU A 138 -3.45 19.27 -32.88
N LEU A 139 -4.61 18.60 -33.05
CA LEU A 139 -5.11 17.62 -32.07
C LEU A 139 -4.10 16.48 -31.83
N SER A 140 -3.47 15.98 -32.87
CA SER A 140 -2.44 14.92 -32.75
C SER A 140 -1.22 15.37 -31.94
N HIS A 141 -0.81 16.64 -32.05
CA HIS A 141 0.29 17.21 -31.27
C HIS A 141 -0.12 17.46 -29.81
N ILE A 142 -1.39 17.91 -29.58
CA ILE A 142 -1.97 18.03 -28.24
C ILE A 142 -1.98 16.66 -27.57
N ASP A 143 -2.43 15.60 -28.24
CA ASP A 143 -2.43 14.23 -27.71
C ASP A 143 -1.03 13.77 -27.31
N LEU A 144 -0.03 14.07 -28.16
CA LEU A 144 1.36 13.72 -27.87
C LEU A 144 1.87 14.46 -26.62
N ALA A 145 1.60 15.76 -26.52
CA ALA A 145 1.99 16.55 -25.34
C ALA A 145 1.33 16.02 -24.06
N VAL A 146 0.06 15.64 -24.11
CA VAL A 146 -0.67 15.05 -22.99
C VAL A 146 -0.09 13.68 -22.62
N LYS A 147 0.20 12.81 -23.57
CA LYS A 147 0.82 11.50 -23.34
C LYS A 147 2.22 11.59 -22.73
N CYS A 148 2.96 12.66 -23.05
CA CYS A 148 4.28 12.93 -22.50
C CYS A 148 4.24 13.68 -21.14
N SER A 149 3.07 14.05 -20.61
CA SER A 149 2.92 14.88 -19.41
C SER A 149 3.60 14.32 -18.15
N LEU A 150 3.69 13.00 -18.04
CA LEU A 150 4.35 12.29 -16.94
C LEU A 150 5.82 11.91 -17.27
N SER A 151 6.40 12.44 -18.35
CA SER A 151 7.82 12.28 -18.65
C SER A 151 8.70 13.19 -17.78
N PRO A 152 9.92 12.79 -17.37
CA PRO A 152 10.80 13.62 -16.54
C PRO A 152 11.45 14.82 -17.25
N ASP A 153 11.03 15.14 -18.44
CA ASP A 153 11.61 16.16 -19.31
C ASP A 153 10.90 17.52 -19.14
N GLU A 154 11.66 18.60 -18.91
CA GLU A 154 11.12 19.96 -18.78
C GLU A 154 10.46 20.44 -20.08
N ASP A 155 11.00 20.07 -21.25
CA ASP A 155 10.41 20.42 -22.54
C ASP A 155 9.00 19.84 -22.71
N SER A 156 8.72 18.69 -22.07
CA SER A 156 7.41 18.07 -22.05
C SER A 156 6.37 18.87 -21.25
N LEU A 157 6.78 19.56 -20.18
CA LEU A 157 5.88 20.39 -19.37
C LEU A 157 5.51 21.69 -20.10
N GLU A 158 6.46 22.32 -20.80
CA GLU A 158 6.17 23.50 -21.63
C GLU A 158 5.26 23.17 -22.82
N ALA A 159 5.50 22.00 -23.47
CA ALA A 159 4.60 21.49 -24.50
C ALA A 159 3.18 21.23 -23.94
N LEU A 160 3.07 20.62 -22.76
CA LEU A 160 1.80 20.38 -22.08
C LEU A 160 1.07 21.69 -21.76
N LYS A 161 1.77 22.69 -21.24
CA LYS A 161 1.20 24.00 -20.92
C LYS A 161 0.67 24.70 -22.16
N SER A 162 1.40 24.60 -23.29
CA SER A 162 0.96 25.10 -24.59
C SER A 162 -0.27 24.33 -25.11
N ALA A 163 -0.30 23.00 -24.94
CA ALA A 163 -1.44 22.15 -25.31
C ALA A 163 -2.71 22.49 -24.50
N VAL A 164 -2.58 22.62 -23.19
CA VAL A 164 -3.71 22.99 -22.31
C VAL A 164 -4.28 24.35 -22.74
N LYS A 165 -3.42 25.33 -23.04
CA LYS A 165 -3.87 26.63 -23.53
C LYS A 165 -4.60 26.51 -24.87
N ALA A 166 -4.13 25.68 -25.79
CA ALA A 166 -4.81 25.39 -27.05
C ALA A 166 -6.18 24.74 -26.84
N ILE A 167 -6.30 23.79 -25.90
CA ILE A 167 -7.59 23.17 -25.52
C ILE A 167 -8.59 24.22 -25.05
N LEU A 168 -8.16 25.14 -24.19
CA LEU A 168 -9.02 26.21 -23.69
C LEU A 168 -9.46 27.18 -24.80
N GLN A 169 -8.57 27.49 -25.76
CA GLN A 169 -8.90 28.29 -26.94
C GLN A 169 -9.96 27.59 -27.81
N GLU A 170 -9.82 26.29 -28.03
CA GLU A 170 -10.78 25.49 -28.79
C GLU A 170 -12.17 25.45 -28.08
N GLU A 171 -12.21 25.30 -26.76
CA GLU A 171 -13.47 25.35 -26.00
C GLU A 171 -14.15 26.73 -26.07
N GLU A 172 -13.37 27.80 -26.01
CA GLU A 172 -13.91 29.15 -26.15
C GLU A 172 -14.46 29.36 -27.57
N GLN A 173 -13.78 28.83 -28.59
CA GLN A 173 -14.22 28.89 -29.97
C GLN A 173 -15.51 28.07 -30.19
N ASP A 174 -15.61 26.86 -29.58
CA ASP A 174 -16.83 26.05 -29.60
C ASP A 174 -18.02 26.85 -29.01
N ARG A 175 -17.82 27.57 -27.89
CA ARG A 175 -18.86 28.40 -27.27
C ARG A 175 -19.28 29.59 -28.18
N ARG A 176 -18.33 30.19 -28.89
CA ARG A 176 -18.62 31.26 -29.84
C ARG A 176 -19.50 30.80 -30.99
N TRP A 177 -19.14 29.68 -31.60
CA TRP A 177 -19.92 29.09 -32.70
C TRP A 177 -21.32 28.68 -32.27
N LEU A 178 -21.46 28.09 -31.08
CA LEU A 178 -22.74 27.70 -30.53
C LEU A 178 -23.69 28.92 -30.39
N ASN A 179 -23.14 30.08 -30.00
CA ASN A 179 -23.92 31.31 -29.79
C ASN A 179 -24.22 32.06 -31.11
N GLN A 180 -23.41 31.90 -32.15
CA GLN A 180 -23.56 32.64 -33.41
C GLN A 180 -24.61 32.03 -34.36
N GLY A 181 -24.94 30.74 -34.27
CA GLY A 181 -26.04 30.10 -35.01
C GLY A 181 -25.86 30.03 -36.52
N GLY A 182 -24.65 30.20 -37.06
CA GLY A 182 -24.34 30.19 -38.50
C GLY A 182 -23.83 28.87 -39.04
N LYS A 183 -23.35 28.84 -40.30
CA LYS A 183 -22.62 27.71 -40.89
C LYS A 183 -21.29 27.56 -40.16
N GLN A 184 -21.15 26.52 -39.36
CA GLN A 184 -19.93 26.19 -38.65
C GLN A 184 -19.11 25.10 -39.34
N PRO A 185 -17.81 25.01 -39.11
CA PRO A 185 -16.99 23.88 -39.57
C PRO A 185 -17.55 22.51 -39.12
N ALA A 186 -17.30 21.47 -39.91
CA ALA A 186 -17.82 20.12 -39.65
C ALA A 186 -17.27 19.48 -38.34
N TRP A 187 -16.14 19.98 -37.81
CA TRP A 187 -15.54 19.49 -36.56
C TRP A 187 -16.02 20.25 -35.30
N ARG A 188 -16.87 21.27 -35.47
CA ARG A 188 -17.44 22.00 -34.31
C ARG A 188 -18.76 21.38 -33.86
N PRO A 189 -18.91 21.13 -32.54
CA PRO A 189 -17.95 21.39 -31.47
C PRO A 189 -16.80 20.39 -31.50
N SER A 190 -15.58 20.86 -31.21
CA SER A 190 -14.36 20.03 -31.19
C SER A 190 -14.28 19.09 -29.98
N GLU A 191 -15.02 19.40 -28.90
CA GLU A 191 -15.03 18.65 -27.61
C GLU A 191 -13.62 18.37 -27.07
N CYS A 192 -12.66 19.27 -27.26
CA CYS A 192 -11.25 19.05 -26.95
C CYS A 192 -10.99 18.63 -25.50
N ARG A 193 -11.72 19.16 -24.51
CA ARG A 193 -11.59 18.73 -23.10
C ARG A 193 -12.00 17.28 -22.89
N ARG A 194 -13.08 16.86 -23.53
CA ARG A 194 -13.53 15.47 -23.47
C ARG A 194 -12.51 14.53 -24.08
N HIS A 195 -11.96 14.90 -25.24
CA HIS A 195 -10.92 14.16 -25.92
C HIS A 195 -9.64 14.07 -25.05
N HIS A 196 -9.19 15.22 -24.49
CA HIS A 196 -8.10 15.28 -23.54
C HIS A 196 -8.27 14.31 -22.38
N ASN A 197 -9.45 14.27 -21.73
CA ASN A 197 -9.71 13.37 -20.63
C ASN A 197 -9.64 11.89 -21.07
N THR A 198 -10.05 11.56 -22.30
CA THR A 198 -9.92 10.20 -22.86
C THR A 198 -8.46 9.84 -23.08
N VAL A 199 -7.62 10.77 -23.56
CA VAL A 199 -6.17 10.56 -23.73
C VAL A 199 -5.50 10.34 -22.37
N LEU A 200 -5.86 11.14 -21.36
CA LEU A 200 -5.37 10.95 -19.99
C LEU A 200 -5.76 9.58 -19.40
N GLN A 201 -7.01 9.16 -19.61
CA GLN A 201 -7.48 7.85 -19.15
C GLN A 201 -6.61 6.73 -19.79
N SER A 202 -6.41 6.80 -21.10
CA SER A 202 -5.57 5.81 -21.81
C SER A 202 -4.12 5.83 -21.33
N LEU A 203 -3.56 7.02 -21.04
CA LEU A 203 -2.23 7.17 -20.47
C LEU A 203 -2.10 6.48 -19.12
N VAL A 204 -3.06 6.72 -18.21
CA VAL A 204 -3.08 6.10 -16.87
C VAL A 204 -3.20 4.59 -16.97
N GLU A 205 -4.08 4.08 -17.82
CA GLU A 205 -4.26 2.64 -18.04
C GLU A 205 -2.96 1.99 -18.57
N GLU A 206 -2.33 2.57 -19.60
CA GLU A 206 -1.05 2.10 -20.14
C GLU A 206 0.05 2.08 -19.07
N ARG A 207 0.16 3.14 -18.27
CA ARG A 207 1.15 3.23 -17.20
C ARG A 207 0.92 2.21 -16.08
N MET A 208 -0.33 1.90 -15.76
CA MET A 208 -0.70 0.90 -14.77
C MET A 208 -0.50 -0.53 -15.30
N GLU A 209 -0.71 -0.78 -16.58
CA GLU A 209 -0.45 -2.09 -17.21
C GLU A 209 1.05 -2.37 -17.31
N ASN A 210 1.86 -1.35 -17.62
CA ASN A 210 3.32 -1.46 -17.75
C ASN A 210 4.08 -1.13 -16.44
N ALA A 211 3.43 -1.27 -15.29
CA ALA A 211 4.03 -0.98 -14.00
C ALA A 211 4.98 -2.12 -13.59
N GLU A 212 6.28 -1.91 -13.74
CA GLU A 212 7.32 -2.85 -13.34
C GLU A 212 8.06 -2.38 -12.10
N LEU A 213 8.48 -3.33 -11.25
CA LEU A 213 9.33 -3.09 -10.10
C LEU A 213 10.82 -3.21 -10.47
N PRO A 214 11.70 -2.43 -9.81
CA PRO A 214 13.12 -2.68 -9.88
C PRO A 214 13.46 -4.13 -9.47
N PRO A 215 14.47 -4.76 -10.09
CA PRO A 215 14.83 -6.16 -9.80
C PRO A 215 15.11 -6.42 -8.31
N GLU A 216 15.71 -5.45 -7.60
CA GLU A 216 16.02 -5.55 -6.18
C GLU A 216 14.77 -5.66 -5.28
N GLU A 217 13.68 -5.03 -5.67
CA GLU A 217 12.39 -5.09 -4.95
C GLU A 217 11.57 -6.29 -5.41
N SER A 218 11.55 -6.56 -6.70
CA SER A 218 10.86 -7.71 -7.29
C SER A 218 11.32 -9.04 -6.69
N ASN A 219 12.63 -9.19 -6.40
CA ASN A 219 13.21 -10.40 -5.81
C ASN A 219 12.80 -10.64 -4.34
N LYS A 220 12.29 -9.65 -3.65
CA LYS A 220 11.79 -9.76 -2.26
C LYS A 220 10.36 -10.30 -2.19
N LEU A 221 9.64 -10.28 -3.30
CA LEU A 221 8.25 -10.68 -3.39
C LEU A 221 8.13 -12.12 -3.90
N ARG A 222 7.27 -12.91 -3.25
CA ARG A 222 7.19 -14.36 -3.45
C ARG A 222 6.43 -14.75 -4.70
N SER A 223 5.35 -14.03 -5.03
CA SER A 223 4.47 -14.36 -6.14
C SER A 223 4.49 -13.30 -7.25
N SER A 224 4.03 -13.68 -8.45
CA SER A 224 3.82 -12.74 -9.56
C SER A 224 2.76 -11.71 -9.23
N LEU A 225 1.71 -12.13 -8.49
CA LEU A 225 0.64 -11.28 -8.03
C LEU A 225 1.15 -10.18 -7.08
N GLN A 226 1.99 -10.55 -6.10
CA GLN A 226 2.58 -9.57 -5.19
C GLN A 226 3.42 -8.53 -5.95
N ARG A 227 4.18 -8.97 -6.96
CA ARG A 227 4.96 -8.08 -7.81
C ARG A 227 4.08 -7.14 -8.64
N GLU A 228 2.99 -7.65 -9.20
CA GLU A 228 2.04 -6.85 -9.96
C GLU A 228 1.36 -5.79 -9.10
N VAL A 229 0.81 -6.17 -7.96
CA VAL A 229 0.12 -5.25 -7.03
C VAL A 229 1.08 -4.18 -6.52
N CYS A 230 2.28 -4.56 -6.08
CA CYS A 230 3.29 -3.63 -5.60
C CYS A 230 3.75 -2.67 -6.70
N GLY A 231 3.98 -3.17 -7.93
CA GLY A 231 4.37 -2.37 -9.08
C GLY A 231 3.33 -1.31 -9.41
N LYS A 232 2.04 -1.70 -9.48
CA LYS A 232 0.93 -0.79 -9.74
C LYS A 232 0.76 0.25 -8.63
N GLY A 233 0.81 -0.16 -7.36
CA GLY A 233 0.70 0.77 -6.22
C GLY A 233 1.84 1.78 -6.17
N ARG A 234 3.07 1.35 -6.42
CA ARG A 234 4.23 2.24 -6.53
C ARG A 234 4.10 3.22 -7.69
N ARG A 235 3.71 2.73 -8.88
CA ARG A 235 3.49 3.59 -10.05
C ARG A 235 2.45 4.67 -9.77
N LEU A 236 1.33 4.30 -9.19
CA LEU A 236 0.27 5.22 -8.76
C LEU A 236 0.83 6.31 -7.83
N GLN A 237 1.61 5.94 -6.82
CA GLN A 237 2.19 6.89 -5.87
C GLN A 237 3.17 7.85 -6.55
N GLU A 238 4.10 7.33 -7.35
CA GLU A 238 5.10 8.12 -8.07
C GLU A 238 4.44 9.11 -9.04
N ASP A 239 3.45 8.66 -9.80
CA ASP A 239 2.77 9.48 -10.79
C ASP A 239 1.87 10.54 -10.15
N LEU A 240 1.12 10.23 -9.07
CA LEU A 240 0.32 11.23 -8.35
C LEU A 240 1.19 12.31 -7.72
N LEU A 241 2.31 11.95 -7.11
CA LEU A 241 3.26 12.94 -6.57
C LEU A 241 3.81 13.84 -7.68
N ARG A 242 4.09 13.28 -8.84
CA ARG A 242 4.54 14.04 -10.00
C ARG A 242 3.45 14.98 -10.54
N VAL A 243 2.20 14.50 -10.61
CA VAL A 243 1.06 15.35 -11.01
C VAL A 243 0.94 16.56 -10.09
N VAL A 244 1.04 16.36 -8.78
CA VAL A 244 0.93 17.45 -7.81
C VAL A 244 2.10 18.42 -7.89
N LYS A 245 3.31 17.92 -8.11
CA LYS A 245 4.53 18.72 -8.12
C LYS A 245 4.73 19.49 -9.43
N ASP A 246 4.59 18.81 -10.56
CA ASP A 246 5.04 19.33 -11.85
C ASP A 246 3.86 19.65 -12.79
N VAL A 247 2.90 18.73 -12.92
CA VAL A 247 1.83 18.80 -13.92
C VAL A 247 0.74 19.81 -13.56
N LYS A 248 0.40 19.92 -12.27
CA LYS A 248 -0.65 20.83 -11.79
C LYS A 248 -0.47 22.26 -12.29
N GLY A 249 0.77 22.75 -12.34
CA GLY A 249 1.09 24.11 -12.78
C GLY A 249 0.83 24.40 -14.26
N CYS A 250 0.57 23.36 -15.07
CA CYS A 250 0.24 23.49 -16.48
C CYS A 250 -1.25 23.72 -16.75
N TYR A 251 -2.09 23.48 -15.75
CA TYR A 251 -3.56 23.52 -15.86
C TYR A 251 -4.18 24.68 -15.05
N PRO A 252 -5.28 25.26 -15.51
CA PRO A 252 -6.05 26.19 -14.69
C PRO A 252 -6.81 25.46 -13.57
N GLU A 253 -7.13 26.17 -12.50
CA GLU A 253 -7.73 25.57 -11.30
C GLU A 253 -9.09 24.90 -11.55
N ASP A 254 -9.89 25.44 -12.50
CA ASP A 254 -11.22 24.91 -12.86
C ASP A 254 -11.18 23.54 -13.55
N MET A 255 -10.03 23.11 -14.05
CA MET A 255 -9.87 21.77 -14.60
C MET A 255 -9.65 20.69 -13.55
N ASP A 256 -9.33 21.06 -12.31
CA ASP A 256 -9.14 20.17 -11.15
C ASP A 256 -8.34 18.90 -11.47
N ILE A 257 -7.23 19.10 -12.16
CA ILE A 257 -6.44 18.02 -12.77
C ILE A 257 -5.95 16.99 -11.74
N CYS A 258 -5.66 17.41 -10.51
CA CYS A 258 -5.17 16.50 -9.45
C CYS A 258 -6.24 15.49 -9.04
N ASN A 259 -7.48 15.93 -8.82
CA ASN A 259 -8.58 15.01 -8.51
C ASN A 259 -8.97 14.15 -9.73
N LEU A 260 -8.83 14.70 -10.95
CA LEU A 260 -9.06 13.93 -12.16
C LEU A 260 -8.06 12.74 -12.28
N TYR A 261 -6.76 13.00 -12.13
CA TYR A 261 -5.75 11.95 -12.10
C TYR A 261 -5.95 10.99 -10.91
N GLY A 262 -6.24 11.51 -9.71
CA GLY A 262 -6.55 10.70 -8.53
C GLY A 262 -7.68 9.70 -8.81
N LYS A 263 -8.77 10.16 -9.44
CA LYS A 263 -9.90 9.30 -9.81
C LYS A 263 -9.53 8.26 -10.87
N MET A 264 -8.77 8.63 -11.90
CA MET A 264 -8.34 7.72 -12.96
C MET A 264 -7.43 6.62 -12.41
N TYR A 265 -6.43 6.99 -11.59
CA TYR A 265 -5.53 6.01 -10.94
C TYR A 265 -6.27 5.11 -9.97
N HIS A 266 -7.19 5.66 -9.17
CA HIS A 266 -8.04 4.86 -8.28
C HIS A 266 -8.85 3.82 -9.06
N GLN A 267 -9.50 4.22 -10.15
CA GLN A 267 -10.30 3.33 -10.99
C GLN A 267 -9.46 2.24 -11.65
N ALA A 268 -8.29 2.59 -12.20
CA ALA A 268 -7.39 1.64 -12.85
C ALA A 268 -6.83 0.64 -11.83
N PHE A 269 -6.43 1.10 -10.63
CA PHE A 269 -5.94 0.22 -9.57
C PHE A 269 -7.04 -0.70 -9.04
N SER A 270 -8.23 -0.18 -8.76
CA SER A 270 -9.41 -0.95 -8.37
C SER A 270 -9.75 -2.04 -9.40
N ALA A 271 -9.76 -1.70 -10.69
CA ALA A 271 -10.02 -2.65 -11.76
C ALA A 271 -8.96 -3.77 -11.81
N GLY A 272 -7.68 -3.43 -11.60
CA GLY A 272 -6.60 -4.40 -11.50
C GLY A 272 -6.78 -5.36 -10.32
N MET A 273 -7.15 -4.85 -9.14
CA MET A 273 -7.39 -5.66 -7.94
C MET A 273 -8.57 -6.62 -8.10
N ARG A 274 -9.65 -6.20 -8.75
CA ARG A 274 -10.83 -7.07 -9.03
C ARG A 274 -10.46 -8.24 -9.93
N LYS A 275 -9.68 -8.01 -10.99
CA LYS A 275 -9.19 -9.10 -11.86
C LYS A 275 -8.38 -10.14 -11.10
N ILE A 276 -7.57 -9.70 -10.15
CA ILE A 276 -6.73 -10.57 -9.32
C ILE A 276 -7.59 -11.45 -8.40
N GLU A 277 -8.62 -10.90 -7.80
CA GLU A 277 -9.53 -11.62 -6.89
C GLU A 277 -10.26 -12.77 -7.60
N GLU A 278 -10.64 -12.60 -8.88
CA GLU A 278 -11.33 -13.62 -9.68
C GLU A 278 -10.54 -14.94 -9.86
N TYR A 279 -9.21 -14.92 -9.69
CA TYR A 279 -8.34 -16.10 -9.92
C TYR A 279 -8.25 -17.09 -8.73
N GLY A 280 -8.90 -16.80 -7.60
CA GLY A 280 -8.80 -17.64 -6.41
C GLY A 280 -7.43 -17.53 -5.74
N LEU A 281 -7.37 -16.82 -4.62
CA LEU A 281 -6.11 -16.45 -3.98
C LEU A 281 -5.65 -17.49 -2.98
N GLY A 282 -4.36 -17.85 -3.02
CA GLY A 282 -3.68 -18.50 -1.91
C GLY A 282 -3.59 -17.55 -0.71
N MET A 283 -3.43 -18.10 0.50
CA MET A 283 -3.50 -17.32 1.74
C MET A 283 -2.48 -16.18 1.82
N GLU A 284 -1.25 -16.39 1.34
CA GLU A 284 -0.22 -15.35 1.33
C GLU A 284 -0.61 -14.18 0.42
N ASP A 285 -1.15 -14.49 -0.76
CA ASP A 285 -1.56 -13.49 -1.73
C ASP A 285 -2.86 -12.79 -1.30
N CYS A 286 -3.79 -13.51 -0.67
CA CYS A 286 -4.99 -12.94 -0.06
C CYS A 286 -4.62 -11.92 1.03
N SER A 287 -3.74 -12.28 1.95
CA SER A 287 -3.25 -11.39 3.00
C SER A 287 -2.53 -10.17 2.43
N TYR A 288 -1.73 -10.36 1.38
CA TYR A 288 -1.01 -9.28 0.70
C TYR A 288 -1.97 -8.30 0.00
N LEU A 289 -2.99 -8.81 -0.69
CA LEU A 289 -4.03 -8.00 -1.33
C LEU A 289 -4.81 -7.18 -0.30
N LEU A 290 -5.24 -7.82 0.79
CA LEU A 290 -5.96 -7.15 1.88
C LEU A 290 -5.12 -6.06 2.55
N HIS A 291 -3.83 -6.29 2.77
CA HIS A 291 -2.92 -5.27 3.29
C HIS A 291 -2.87 -4.04 2.35
N TRP A 292 -2.81 -4.25 1.03
CA TRP A 292 -2.84 -3.15 0.07
C TRP A 292 -4.16 -2.39 0.11
N VAL A 293 -5.28 -3.09 0.18
CA VAL A 293 -6.61 -2.47 0.19
C VAL A 293 -6.86 -1.68 1.48
N ASN A 294 -6.51 -2.26 2.63
CA ASN A 294 -6.90 -1.73 3.93
C ASN A 294 -5.84 -0.81 4.57
N VAL A 295 -4.57 -0.93 4.17
CA VAL A 295 -3.45 -0.22 4.82
C VAL A 295 -2.63 0.58 3.81
N ALA A 296 -1.94 -0.09 2.88
CA ALA A 296 -0.94 0.56 2.05
C ALA A 296 -1.53 1.62 1.08
N TYR A 297 -2.65 1.34 0.44
CA TYR A 297 -3.31 2.31 -0.43
C TYR A 297 -3.88 3.52 0.34
N PRO A 298 -4.59 3.36 1.46
CA PRO A 298 -4.97 4.49 2.32
C PRO A 298 -3.78 5.33 2.80
N GLU A 299 -2.65 4.70 3.17
CA GLU A 299 -1.43 5.42 3.56
C GLU A 299 -0.86 6.26 2.41
N ILE A 300 -0.87 5.76 1.17
CA ILE A 300 -0.47 6.54 0.00
C ILE A 300 -1.34 7.79 -0.13
N LEU A 301 -2.67 7.65 -0.02
CA LEU A 301 -3.60 8.77 -0.13
C LEU A 301 -3.50 9.76 1.04
N GLN A 302 -3.02 9.33 2.21
CA GLN A 302 -2.77 10.19 3.38
C GLN A 302 -1.45 10.95 3.30
N ASN A 303 -0.67 10.79 2.22
CA ASN A 303 0.56 11.56 2.03
C ASN A 303 0.26 13.07 2.11
N PRO A 304 0.99 13.85 2.95
CA PRO A 304 0.73 15.28 3.16
C PRO A 304 0.79 16.14 1.88
N GLU A 305 1.51 15.72 0.86
CA GLU A 305 1.55 16.44 -0.42
C GLU A 305 0.29 16.16 -1.26
N LEU A 306 -0.23 14.94 -1.22
CA LEU A 306 -1.43 14.55 -1.95
C LEU A 306 -2.71 15.09 -1.30
N THR A 307 -2.84 15.02 0.02
CA THR A 307 -4.06 15.45 0.76
C THR A 307 -4.36 16.94 0.63
N LYS A 308 -3.37 17.76 0.27
CA LYS A 308 -3.58 19.20 0.03
C LYS A 308 -4.40 19.49 -1.23
N VAL A 309 -4.44 18.55 -2.17
CA VAL A 309 -4.98 18.80 -3.53
C VAL A 309 -5.86 17.65 -4.06
N ILE A 310 -5.76 16.46 -3.50
CA ILE A 310 -6.61 15.31 -3.80
C ILE A 310 -7.46 15.04 -2.57
N ASN A 311 -8.78 14.96 -2.77
CA ASN A 311 -9.69 14.59 -1.68
C ASN A 311 -9.90 13.06 -1.65
N PRO A 312 -9.31 12.33 -0.66
CA PRO A 312 -9.43 10.88 -0.58
C PRO A 312 -10.88 10.40 -0.40
N GLU A 313 -11.74 11.20 0.27
CA GLU A 313 -13.13 10.84 0.55
C GLU A 313 -13.95 10.70 -0.73
N THR A 314 -13.61 11.46 -1.78
CA THR A 314 -14.31 11.41 -3.08
C THR A 314 -13.95 10.17 -3.90
N LEU A 315 -12.84 9.50 -3.59
CA LEU A 315 -12.40 8.30 -4.30
C LEU A 315 -13.13 7.05 -3.81
N GLY A 316 -13.50 7.00 -2.52
CA GLY A 316 -14.15 5.85 -1.92
C GLY A 316 -13.19 4.69 -1.59
N LYS A 317 -13.75 3.51 -1.34
CA LYS A 317 -12.97 2.29 -1.06
C LYS A 317 -12.39 1.72 -2.34
N LEU A 318 -11.15 1.21 -2.27
CA LEU A 318 -10.47 0.60 -3.42
C LEU A 318 -11.21 -0.66 -3.92
N LEU A 319 -11.68 -1.51 -3.00
CA LEU A 319 -12.59 -2.61 -3.27
C LEU A 319 -13.87 -2.45 -2.44
N THR A 320 -14.98 -2.96 -2.97
CA THR A 320 -16.28 -2.96 -2.27
C THR A 320 -16.28 -3.97 -1.12
N GLU A 321 -17.12 -3.77 -0.12
CA GLU A 321 -17.26 -4.70 1.02
C GLU A 321 -17.71 -6.10 0.58
N GLU A 322 -18.46 -6.20 -0.51
CA GLU A 322 -18.87 -7.48 -1.09
C GLU A 322 -17.69 -8.35 -1.51
N LEU A 323 -16.58 -7.74 -1.96
CA LEU A 323 -15.36 -8.43 -2.35
C LEU A 323 -14.39 -8.61 -1.17
N THR A 324 -14.25 -7.61 -0.30
CA THR A 324 -13.28 -7.66 0.80
C THR A 324 -13.73 -8.56 1.93
N THR A 325 -15.03 -8.57 2.31
CA THR A 325 -15.53 -9.34 3.45
C THR A 325 -15.27 -10.85 3.33
N PRO A 326 -15.50 -11.51 2.19
CA PRO A 326 -15.15 -12.93 2.04
C PRO A 326 -13.66 -13.21 2.20
N LEU A 327 -12.79 -12.36 1.63
CA LEU A 327 -11.34 -12.47 1.74
C LEU A 327 -10.86 -12.27 3.17
N GLU A 328 -11.40 -11.28 3.88
CA GLU A 328 -11.10 -11.02 5.29
C GLU A 328 -11.50 -12.19 6.18
N ASN A 329 -12.71 -12.74 5.98
CA ASN A 329 -13.18 -13.91 6.72
C ASN A 329 -12.31 -15.14 6.45
N GLN A 330 -11.90 -15.36 5.20
CA GLN A 330 -10.98 -16.43 4.82
C GLN A 330 -9.63 -16.27 5.53
N CYS A 331 -9.06 -15.06 5.54
CA CYS A 331 -7.80 -14.74 6.20
C CYS A 331 -7.90 -14.94 7.73
N LEU A 332 -8.97 -14.46 8.36
CA LEU A 332 -9.22 -14.61 9.80
C LEU A 332 -9.39 -16.08 10.20
N THR A 333 -10.23 -16.84 9.50
CA THR A 333 -10.47 -18.25 9.78
C THR A 333 -9.19 -19.08 9.66
N HIS A 334 -8.38 -18.78 8.64
CA HIS A 334 -7.09 -19.44 8.48
C HIS A 334 -6.15 -19.12 9.65
N LYS A 335 -6.04 -17.84 10.02
CA LYS A 335 -5.18 -17.40 11.12
C LYS A 335 -5.65 -17.98 12.46
N GLU A 336 -6.95 -18.01 12.71
CA GLU A 336 -7.56 -18.66 13.86
C GLU A 336 -7.17 -20.15 13.95
N THR A 337 -7.33 -20.89 12.85
CA THR A 337 -7.00 -22.32 12.78
C THR A 337 -5.48 -22.55 12.99
N GLU A 338 -4.64 -21.71 12.41
CA GLU A 338 -3.18 -21.76 12.58
C GLU A 338 -2.80 -21.59 14.05
N VAL A 339 -3.27 -20.51 14.69
CA VAL A 339 -2.97 -20.22 16.11
C VAL A 339 -3.49 -21.32 17.01
N GLN A 340 -4.74 -21.76 16.80
CA GLN A 340 -5.36 -22.86 17.57
C GLN A 340 -4.51 -24.15 17.48
N THR A 341 -3.99 -24.45 16.29
CA THR A 341 -3.13 -25.61 16.05
C THR A 341 -1.81 -25.50 16.82
N LEU A 342 -1.18 -24.31 16.77
CA LEU A 342 0.10 -24.04 17.43
C LEU A 342 -0.03 -24.10 18.96
N ILE A 343 -1.01 -23.42 19.55
CA ILE A 343 -1.18 -23.40 21.02
C ILE A 343 -1.59 -24.78 21.55
N ASN A 344 -2.40 -25.54 20.80
CA ASN A 344 -2.73 -26.92 21.17
C ASN A 344 -1.51 -27.85 21.07
N LYS A 345 -0.59 -27.62 20.12
CA LYS A 345 0.65 -28.37 20.02
C LYS A 345 1.57 -28.10 21.22
N VAL A 346 1.66 -26.84 21.68
CA VAL A 346 2.41 -26.47 22.89
C VAL A 346 1.88 -27.25 24.09
N LEU A 347 0.54 -27.26 24.29
CA LEU A 347 -0.07 -27.99 25.40
C LEU A 347 0.18 -29.50 25.32
N LYS A 348 0.11 -30.12 24.14
CA LYS A 348 0.39 -31.54 23.94
C LYS A 348 1.86 -31.90 24.26
N VAL A 349 2.79 -31.03 23.91
CA VAL A 349 4.23 -31.24 24.23
C VAL A 349 4.45 -31.20 25.74
N GLU A 350 3.81 -30.26 26.46
CA GLU A 350 3.87 -30.19 27.92
C GLU A 350 3.26 -31.45 28.60
N GLU A 351 2.09 -31.87 28.08
CA GLU A 351 1.40 -33.06 28.56
C GLU A 351 2.26 -34.34 28.35
N GLN A 352 2.91 -34.47 27.18
CA GLN A 352 3.80 -35.60 26.89
C GLN A 352 5.05 -35.59 27.79
N ALA A 353 5.65 -34.41 27.99
CA ALA A 353 6.81 -34.27 28.88
C ALA A 353 6.46 -34.69 30.32
N TRP A 354 5.26 -34.34 30.81
CA TRP A 354 4.79 -34.81 32.12
C TRP A 354 4.61 -36.33 32.15
N MET A 355 4.00 -36.93 31.12
CA MET A 355 3.80 -38.40 31.03
C MET A 355 5.13 -39.15 30.97
N ASP A 356 6.12 -38.62 30.30
CA ASP A 356 7.48 -39.18 30.20
C ASP A 356 8.30 -38.99 31.49
N GLY A 357 7.71 -38.36 32.51
CA GLY A 357 8.38 -38.16 33.81
C GLY A 357 9.38 -37.03 33.83
N PHE A 358 9.34 -36.11 32.83
CA PHE A 358 10.22 -34.96 32.78
C PHE A 358 9.94 -34.01 33.96
N VAL A 359 11.00 -33.49 34.57
CA VAL A 359 10.95 -32.53 35.67
C VAL A 359 11.22 -31.14 35.11
N PRO A 360 10.30 -30.14 35.34
CA PRO A 360 10.54 -28.77 34.93
C PRO A 360 11.86 -28.21 35.48
N GLU A 361 12.49 -27.37 34.69
CA GLU A 361 13.78 -26.75 35.06
C GLU A 361 13.58 -25.79 36.25
N LEU A 362 14.52 -25.80 37.20
CA LEU A 362 14.56 -24.87 38.30
C LEU A 362 15.36 -23.63 37.88
N ARG A 363 14.71 -22.46 37.86
CA ARG A 363 15.32 -21.15 37.58
C ARG A 363 14.97 -20.18 38.71
N ASP A 364 15.95 -19.54 39.29
CA ASP A 364 15.76 -18.58 40.39
C ASP A 364 14.82 -19.11 41.49
N ASP A 365 15.07 -20.34 41.96
CA ASP A 365 14.30 -21.08 42.97
C ASP A 365 12.81 -21.35 42.59
N CYS A 366 12.44 -21.12 41.32
CA CYS A 366 11.11 -21.43 40.80
C CYS A 366 11.15 -22.46 39.67
N TYR A 367 10.23 -23.43 39.68
CA TYR A 367 10.07 -24.35 38.56
C TYR A 367 9.48 -23.61 37.36
N PHE A 368 10.10 -23.78 36.20
CA PHE A 368 9.82 -23.06 34.98
C PHE A 368 9.25 -23.96 33.88
N SER A 369 8.19 -23.50 33.20
CA SER A 369 7.72 -24.03 31.92
C SER A 369 7.63 -22.89 30.91
N PRO A 370 8.06 -23.06 29.65
CA PRO A 370 7.94 -22.04 28.59
C PRO A 370 6.52 -21.89 28.05
N LEU A 371 5.56 -22.74 28.46
CA LEU A 371 4.24 -22.88 27.88
C LEU A 371 3.50 -21.53 27.77
N ALA A 372 3.44 -20.72 28.84
CA ALA A 372 2.73 -19.45 28.80
C ALA A 372 3.40 -18.44 27.87
N ILE A 373 4.74 -18.41 27.86
CA ILE A 373 5.50 -17.51 26.99
C ILE A 373 5.24 -17.85 25.53
N ASP A 374 5.32 -19.13 25.17
CA ASP A 374 5.14 -19.58 23.79
C ASP A 374 3.70 -19.30 23.30
N VAL A 375 2.68 -19.62 24.11
CA VAL A 375 1.27 -19.32 23.78
C VAL A 375 1.01 -17.83 23.60
N ILE A 376 1.49 -17.00 24.53
CA ILE A 376 1.37 -15.54 24.45
C ILE A 376 2.08 -14.98 23.22
N GLN A 377 3.25 -15.51 22.86
CA GLN A 377 3.98 -15.09 21.67
C GLN A 377 3.20 -15.42 20.39
N PHE A 378 2.61 -16.63 20.27
CA PHE A 378 1.79 -17.00 19.11
C PHE A 378 0.55 -16.11 18.97
N ILE A 379 -0.15 -15.85 20.07
CA ILE A 379 -1.31 -14.94 20.06
C ILE A 379 -0.89 -13.53 19.66
N ASN A 380 0.17 -12.97 20.25
CA ASN A 380 0.65 -11.62 19.91
C ASN A 380 1.11 -11.51 18.46
N ALA A 381 1.80 -12.53 17.93
CA ALA A 381 2.22 -12.55 16.53
C ALA A 381 1.01 -12.55 15.58
N ALA A 382 -0.03 -13.31 15.90
CA ALA A 382 -1.26 -13.36 15.13
C ALA A 382 -2.06 -12.06 15.22
N VAL A 383 -2.21 -11.48 16.41
CA VAL A 383 -2.84 -10.15 16.63
C VAL A 383 -2.16 -9.12 15.74
N LYS A 384 -0.82 -9.01 15.83
CA LYS A 384 -0.07 -8.07 15.00
C LYS A 384 -0.23 -8.32 13.51
N SER A 385 -0.27 -9.60 13.09
CA SER A 385 -0.50 -9.96 11.69
C SER A 385 -1.88 -9.52 11.20
N VAL A 386 -2.93 -9.74 11.99
CA VAL A 386 -4.30 -9.32 11.67
C VAL A 386 -4.41 -7.80 11.61
N GLU A 387 -3.84 -7.06 12.58
CA GLU A 387 -3.78 -5.59 12.55
C GLU A 387 -3.09 -5.07 11.29
N THR A 388 -1.94 -5.66 10.93
CA THR A 388 -1.15 -5.24 9.76
C THR A 388 -1.89 -5.51 8.45
N VAL A 389 -2.66 -6.60 8.36
CA VAL A 389 -3.34 -7.00 7.11
C VAL A 389 -4.69 -6.31 6.96
N LEU A 390 -5.46 -6.23 8.05
CA LEU A 390 -6.85 -5.77 8.00
C LEU A 390 -7.01 -4.30 8.40
N GLY A 391 -6.02 -3.70 9.07
CA GLY A 391 -6.09 -2.32 9.56
C GLY A 391 -7.20 -2.07 10.58
N ASP A 392 -7.83 -3.13 11.12
CA ASP A 392 -8.97 -3.06 12.03
C ASP A 392 -8.68 -3.81 13.33
N THR A 393 -8.51 -3.04 14.40
CA THR A 393 -8.24 -3.58 15.75
C THR A 393 -9.39 -4.38 16.33
N SER A 394 -10.63 -4.16 15.87
CA SER A 394 -11.78 -4.94 16.35
C SER A 394 -11.72 -6.42 15.97
N LYS A 395 -11.09 -6.71 14.82
CA LYS A 395 -10.96 -8.08 14.29
C LYS A 395 -9.94 -8.93 15.05
N VAL A 396 -9.01 -8.31 15.80
CA VAL A 396 -8.06 -9.05 16.66
C VAL A 396 -8.76 -9.77 17.82
N GLN A 397 -9.97 -9.34 18.19
CA GLN A 397 -10.75 -9.96 19.25
C GLN A 397 -11.01 -11.45 19.00
N ILE A 398 -11.15 -11.85 17.72
CA ILE A 398 -11.31 -13.26 17.32
C ILE A 398 -10.10 -14.07 17.77
N ILE A 399 -8.89 -13.55 17.58
CA ILE A 399 -7.64 -14.23 17.94
C ILE A 399 -7.45 -14.33 19.45
N VAL A 400 -7.71 -13.25 20.19
CA VAL A 400 -7.54 -13.29 21.65
C VAL A 400 -8.60 -14.16 22.37
N CYS A 401 -9.77 -14.37 21.76
CA CYS A 401 -10.78 -15.29 22.24
C CYS A 401 -10.29 -16.75 22.33
N LEU A 402 -9.31 -17.14 21.49
CA LEU A 402 -8.69 -18.47 21.52
C LEU A 402 -8.02 -18.78 22.85
N LEU A 403 -7.58 -17.76 23.59
CA LEU A 403 -6.97 -17.93 24.90
C LEU A 403 -7.94 -18.56 25.90
N LYS A 404 -9.25 -18.28 25.83
CA LYS A 404 -10.28 -18.87 26.68
C LYS A 404 -10.34 -20.38 26.54
N ASP A 405 -10.38 -20.87 25.30
CA ASP A 405 -10.47 -22.31 25.02
C ASP A 405 -9.16 -23.03 25.35
N PHE A 406 -8.04 -22.37 25.11
CA PHE A 406 -6.74 -22.84 25.55
C PHE A 406 -6.67 -22.97 27.08
N LEU A 407 -7.05 -21.95 27.85
CA LEU A 407 -7.04 -21.97 29.31
C LEU A 407 -7.96 -23.06 29.88
N ASN A 408 -9.12 -23.31 29.27
CA ASN A 408 -9.98 -24.43 29.65
C ASN A 408 -9.29 -25.78 29.41
N SER A 409 -8.56 -25.94 28.32
CA SER A 409 -7.79 -27.15 28.02
C SER A 409 -6.60 -27.31 28.96
N TYR A 410 -5.93 -26.20 29.28
CA TYR A 410 -4.82 -26.17 30.24
C TYR A 410 -5.28 -26.50 31.67
N LYS A 411 -6.46 -26.02 32.09
CA LYS A 411 -7.09 -26.40 33.38
C LYS A 411 -7.35 -27.92 33.46
N LYS A 412 -7.86 -28.51 32.37
CA LYS A 412 -8.06 -29.99 32.31
C LYS A 412 -6.73 -30.74 32.41
N PHE A 413 -5.65 -30.26 31.80
CA PHE A 413 -4.33 -30.82 31.97
C PHE A 413 -3.85 -30.73 33.42
N GLN A 414 -4.00 -29.58 34.09
CA GLN A 414 -3.66 -29.41 35.50
C GLN A 414 -4.44 -30.40 36.41
N GLU A 415 -5.74 -30.56 36.16
CA GLU A 415 -6.57 -31.53 36.90
C GLU A 415 -6.09 -32.98 36.66
N LYS A 416 -5.62 -33.30 35.46
CA LYS A 416 -5.05 -34.61 35.13
C LYS A 416 -3.75 -34.84 35.89
N VAL A 417 -2.88 -33.85 35.97
CA VAL A 417 -1.62 -33.89 36.74
C VAL A 417 -1.92 -34.15 38.26
N LEU A 418 -2.95 -33.48 38.77
CA LEU A 418 -3.36 -33.65 40.16
C LEU A 418 -3.92 -35.04 40.49
N LYS A 419 -4.68 -35.66 39.59
CA LYS A 419 -5.20 -37.01 39.72
C LYS A 419 -4.10 -38.07 39.57
N GLY A 420 -3.04 -37.76 38.85
CA GLY A 420 -1.86 -38.63 38.65
C GLY A 420 -0.85 -38.56 39.81
N SER A 421 -1.30 -38.49 41.05
CA SER A 421 -0.48 -38.28 42.27
C SER A 421 0.66 -39.32 42.49
N ASN A 422 0.67 -40.43 41.78
CA ASN A 422 1.75 -41.43 41.78
C ASN A 422 2.96 -41.06 40.89
N ASN A 423 2.86 -40.00 40.09
CA ASN A 423 3.95 -39.54 39.26
C ASN A 423 4.88 -38.59 40.07
N ARG A 424 6.16 -38.94 40.20
CA ARG A 424 7.13 -38.24 41.06
C ARG A 424 7.31 -36.77 40.70
N ASN A 425 7.00 -36.38 39.43
CA ASN A 425 7.16 -35.03 38.96
C ASN A 425 5.88 -34.17 39.05
N SER A 426 4.73 -34.73 39.50
CA SER A 426 3.47 -33.98 39.51
C SER A 426 3.53 -32.69 40.34
N ARG A 427 4.21 -32.72 41.51
CA ARG A 427 4.37 -31.53 42.35
C ARG A 427 5.16 -30.41 41.69
N THR A 428 6.24 -30.71 41.03
CA THR A 428 7.09 -29.73 40.31
C THR A 428 6.39 -29.17 39.10
N VAL A 429 5.64 -30.00 38.37
CA VAL A 429 4.78 -29.55 37.26
C VAL A 429 3.68 -28.60 37.71
N ILE A 430 3.02 -28.88 38.86
CA ILE A 430 2.01 -27.95 39.44
C ILE A 430 2.65 -26.60 39.79
N MET A 431 3.87 -26.59 40.36
CA MET A 431 4.58 -25.36 40.69
C MET A 431 4.92 -24.56 39.43
N ALA A 432 5.41 -25.22 38.36
CA ALA A 432 5.63 -24.59 37.06
C ALA A 432 4.33 -24.06 36.42
N ASN A 433 3.23 -24.82 36.53
CA ASN A 433 1.92 -24.40 36.03
C ASN A 433 1.41 -23.14 36.77
N LEU A 434 1.63 -23.01 38.09
CA LEU A 434 1.25 -21.80 38.82
C LEU A 434 1.99 -20.55 38.32
N ALA A 435 3.29 -20.68 37.93
CA ALA A 435 4.03 -19.58 37.32
C ALA A 435 3.44 -19.20 35.95
N CYS A 436 3.06 -20.18 35.14
CA CYS A 436 2.38 -19.92 33.85
C CYS A 436 1.02 -19.24 34.04
N VAL A 437 0.26 -19.66 35.04
CA VAL A 437 -1.05 -19.07 35.36
C VAL A 437 -0.93 -17.57 35.71
N GLU A 438 0.07 -17.19 36.50
CA GLU A 438 0.36 -15.78 36.76
C GLU A 438 0.75 -14.99 35.50
N GLN A 439 1.56 -15.57 34.63
CA GLN A 439 1.92 -14.94 33.34
C GLN A 439 0.68 -14.72 32.45
N PHE A 440 -0.24 -15.67 32.36
CA PHE A 440 -1.49 -15.48 31.65
C PHE A 440 -2.36 -14.40 32.30
N ARG A 441 -2.47 -14.35 33.62
CA ARG A 441 -3.19 -13.30 34.31
C ARG A 441 -2.64 -11.91 33.96
N ASP A 442 -1.33 -11.76 34.06
CA ASP A 442 -0.67 -10.50 33.79
C ASP A 442 -0.83 -10.08 32.32
N TYR A 443 -0.77 -11.02 31.40
CA TYR A 443 -1.05 -10.77 29.98
C TYR A 443 -2.48 -10.26 29.76
N ILE A 444 -3.50 -10.92 30.31
CA ILE A 444 -4.91 -10.54 30.17
C ILE A 444 -5.18 -9.15 30.78
N VAL A 445 -4.56 -8.85 31.91
CA VAL A 445 -4.72 -7.54 32.57
C VAL A 445 -4.02 -6.43 31.78
N ASN A 446 -2.80 -6.68 31.31
CA ASN A 446 -2.01 -5.68 30.57
C ASN A 446 -2.52 -5.42 29.16
N LYS A 447 -3.28 -6.35 28.58
CA LYS A 447 -3.88 -6.27 27.24
C LYS A 447 -5.40 -6.17 27.29
N ALA A 448 -5.95 -5.62 28.36
CA ALA A 448 -7.38 -5.55 28.60
C ALA A 448 -8.19 -4.84 27.51
N ASP A 449 -7.56 -3.95 26.77
CA ASP A 449 -8.10 -3.15 25.67
C ASP A 449 -8.50 -3.98 24.44
N ILE A 450 -7.79 -5.08 24.17
CA ILE A 450 -8.06 -5.93 23.00
C ILE A 450 -9.01 -7.10 23.32
N PHE A 451 -9.31 -7.37 24.60
CA PHE A 451 -10.21 -8.45 24.99
C PHE A 451 -11.67 -7.96 25.07
N PRO A 452 -12.65 -8.70 24.51
CA PRO A 452 -14.05 -8.51 24.87
C PRO A 452 -14.25 -8.67 26.38
N VAL A 453 -15.10 -7.86 26.98
CA VAL A 453 -15.27 -7.80 28.46
C VAL A 453 -15.64 -9.16 29.06
N ASP A 454 -16.58 -9.85 28.44
CA ASP A 454 -17.05 -11.18 28.87
C ASP A 454 -15.95 -12.26 28.72
N VAL A 455 -15.17 -12.23 27.68
CA VAL A 455 -14.03 -13.15 27.46
C VAL A 455 -12.94 -12.90 28.49
N LYS A 456 -12.61 -11.63 28.75
CA LYS A 456 -11.63 -11.22 29.76
C LYS A 456 -12.03 -11.74 31.16
N GLU A 457 -13.28 -11.49 31.60
CA GLU A 457 -13.77 -11.95 32.88
C GLU A 457 -13.75 -13.48 32.98
N CYS A 458 -14.17 -14.17 31.93
CA CYS A 458 -14.10 -15.62 31.84
C CYS A 458 -12.67 -16.16 31.98
N CYS A 459 -11.72 -15.59 31.23
CA CYS A 459 -10.30 -15.99 31.29
C CYS A 459 -9.72 -15.76 32.70
N LEU A 460 -9.98 -14.60 33.32
CA LEU A 460 -9.53 -14.32 34.69
C LEU A 460 -10.14 -15.26 35.73
N SER A 461 -11.41 -15.66 35.56
CA SER A 461 -12.05 -16.66 36.41
C SER A 461 -11.37 -18.03 36.28
N ILE A 462 -11.09 -18.50 35.05
CA ILE A 462 -10.38 -19.77 34.80
C ILE A 462 -9.01 -19.77 35.47
N VAL A 463 -8.26 -18.67 35.27
CA VAL A 463 -6.92 -18.47 35.85
C VAL A 463 -6.97 -18.49 37.38
N ALA A 464 -7.96 -17.81 38.00
CA ALA A 464 -8.16 -17.82 39.47
C ALA A 464 -8.48 -19.22 39.99
N ASP A 465 -9.34 -19.97 39.30
CA ASP A 465 -9.66 -21.36 39.65
C ASP A 465 -8.41 -22.27 39.61
N MET A 466 -7.63 -22.15 38.51
CA MET A 466 -6.39 -22.92 38.36
C MET A 466 -5.38 -22.63 39.47
N LYS A 467 -5.26 -21.35 39.85
CA LYS A 467 -4.41 -20.88 40.92
C LYS A 467 -4.86 -21.49 42.27
N ASN A 468 -6.16 -21.39 42.57
CA ASN A 468 -6.73 -21.94 43.83
C ASN A 468 -6.58 -23.48 43.93
N ILE A 469 -6.84 -24.18 42.82
CA ILE A 469 -6.69 -25.65 42.76
C ILE A 469 -5.21 -26.03 42.97
N GLY A 470 -4.26 -25.35 42.31
CA GLY A 470 -2.86 -25.59 42.46
C GLY A 470 -2.32 -25.37 43.88
N TYR A 471 -2.65 -24.22 44.48
CA TYR A 471 -2.27 -23.93 45.87
C TYR A 471 -2.90 -24.90 46.88
N THR A 472 -4.17 -25.20 46.73
CA THR A 472 -4.86 -26.15 47.59
C THR A 472 -4.17 -27.53 47.55
N SER A 473 -3.79 -27.99 46.37
CA SER A 473 -3.07 -29.26 46.21
C SER A 473 -1.72 -29.27 46.90
N LEU A 474 -0.93 -28.19 46.76
CA LEU A 474 0.38 -28.07 47.37
C LEU A 474 0.35 -27.93 48.88
N THR A 475 -0.66 -27.24 49.45
CA THR A 475 -0.77 -26.96 50.90
C THR A 475 -1.55 -28.03 51.67
N SER A 476 -2.43 -28.80 51.01
CA SER A 476 -3.27 -29.83 51.65
C SER A 476 -2.47 -30.85 52.49
N PRO A 477 -1.34 -31.42 52.02
CA PRO A 477 -0.51 -32.29 52.83
C PRO A 477 0.02 -31.63 54.09
N ILE A 478 0.49 -30.39 53.98
CA ILE A 478 1.01 -29.60 55.11
C ILE A 478 -0.05 -29.34 56.14
N HIS A 479 -1.27 -28.97 55.72
CA HIS A 479 -2.40 -28.79 56.63
C HIS A 479 -2.81 -30.08 57.34
N LYS A 480 -2.71 -31.24 56.63
CA LYS A 480 -2.99 -32.53 57.22
C LYS A 480 -1.97 -32.88 58.30
N ASP A 481 -0.68 -32.66 58.03
CA ASP A 481 0.40 -32.92 58.98
C ASP A 481 0.33 -31.99 60.19
N LEU A 482 0.03 -30.70 59.98
CA LEU A 482 -0.22 -29.72 61.04
C LEU A 482 -1.41 -30.14 61.93
N LYS A 483 -2.51 -30.61 61.34
CA LYS A 483 -3.68 -31.06 62.09
C LYS A 483 -3.37 -32.27 62.95
N VAL A 484 -2.56 -33.22 62.43
CA VAL A 484 -2.09 -34.37 63.19
C VAL A 484 -1.21 -33.91 64.35
N LEU A 485 -0.24 -33.02 64.13
CA LEU A 485 0.62 -32.48 65.20
C LEU A 485 -0.16 -31.74 66.25
N LEU A 486 -1.14 -30.92 65.89
CA LEU A 486 -2.03 -30.24 66.84
C LEU A 486 -2.85 -31.23 67.65
N THR A 487 -3.35 -32.32 67.07
CA THR A 487 -4.07 -33.35 67.78
C THR A 487 -3.15 -34.03 68.77
N TYR A 488 -1.90 -34.37 68.43
CA TYR A 488 -0.93 -34.95 69.35
C TYR A 488 -0.60 -33.97 70.52
N THR A 489 -0.39 -32.67 70.25
CA THR A 489 -0.10 -31.69 71.32
C THR A 489 -1.26 -31.48 72.28
N THR A 490 -2.50 -31.46 71.74
CA THR A 490 -3.72 -31.41 72.64
C THR A 490 -3.86 -32.66 73.48
N HIS A 491 -3.63 -33.87 72.92
CA HIS A 491 -3.61 -35.13 73.71
C HIS A 491 -2.50 -35.14 74.77
N LEU A 492 -1.30 -34.69 74.41
CA LEU A 492 -0.18 -34.59 75.36
C LEU A 492 -0.47 -33.62 76.50
N SER A 493 -1.06 -32.44 76.16
CA SER A 493 -1.48 -31.48 77.15
C SER A 493 -2.60 -32.03 78.13
N LEU A 494 -3.53 -32.82 77.61
CA LEU A 494 -4.56 -33.47 78.40
C LEU A 494 -3.99 -34.51 79.36
N ILE A 495 -3.04 -35.35 78.87
CA ILE A 495 -2.36 -36.35 79.68
C ILE A 495 -1.51 -35.69 80.79
N LEU A 496 -0.77 -34.60 80.44
CA LEU A 496 0.02 -33.82 81.40
C LEU A 496 -0.89 -33.13 82.48
N SER A 497 -2.08 -32.65 82.06
CA SER A 497 -3.04 -32.09 83.01
C SER A 497 -3.67 -33.14 83.95
N LEU A 498 -3.95 -34.34 83.45
CA LEU A 498 -4.44 -35.47 84.26
C LEU A 498 -3.36 -35.99 85.19
N SER A 499 -2.07 -36.01 84.79
CA SER A 499 -0.95 -36.41 85.62
C SER A 499 -0.65 -35.42 86.77
N LYS A 500 -1.12 -34.20 86.73
CA LYS A 500 -1.00 -33.17 87.78
C LYS A 500 -2.13 -33.22 88.79
N VAL A 501 -3.17 -33.97 88.50
CA VAL A 501 -4.37 -34.12 89.37
C VAL A 501 -4.35 -35.45 90.14
N MET A 502 -3.49 -36.38 89.81
CA MET A 502 -3.13 -37.55 90.61
C MET A 502 -1.93 -37.22 91.57
#